data_b46cb6484327a6f8397e54e5183811e2
#
_entry.id   b46cb6484327a6f8397e54e5183811e2
#
_cell.length_a   1.000
_cell.length_b   1.000
_cell.length_c   1.000
_cell.angle_alpha   90.00
_cell.angle_beta   90.00
_cell.angle_gamma   90.00
#
_symmetry.space_group_name_H-M   'P 1'
#
loop_
_entity.id
_entity.type
_entity.pdbx_description
1 polymer ?
#
loop_
_entity_poly.entity_id
_entity_poly.type
_entity_poly.pdbx_seq_one_letter_code
_entity_poly.pdbx_strand_id
1 'polypeptide(L)'
;MQEHAGNVARFSRDVCELPELSSIVELAGILHDAGKIGSVNQDDFKNILELGDKVHKHGLDHSTAGGRIVLELLEGEPVSEFISTLIYFHHGMEDCINLENGQSLQERRLKKEIEYKHIKEEFFELYDRKMLEKAGEKAVQSYQEILKKVNGFVKKYDSSGKKYGSRYF
;
A
#
# COMPACT_ATOMS: atom_id res chain seq x y z
N MET A 1 8.59 -0.10 -16.47
CA MET A 1 8.04 0.17 -15.12
C MET A 1 6.57 0.57 -15.19
N GLN A 2 6.21 1.66 -15.87
CA GLN A 2 4.82 2.15 -15.98
C GLN A 2 3.85 1.10 -16.54
N GLU A 3 4.25 0.39 -17.61
CA GLU A 3 3.46 -0.71 -18.17
C GLU A 3 3.28 -1.87 -17.17
N HIS A 4 4.34 -2.24 -16.43
CA HIS A 4 4.28 -3.27 -15.41
C HIS A 4 3.29 -2.89 -14.31
N ALA A 5 3.41 -1.70 -13.72
CA ALA A 5 2.50 -1.23 -12.67
C ALA A 5 1.04 -1.15 -13.15
N GLY A 6 0.82 -0.68 -14.40
CA GLY A 6 -0.50 -0.68 -15.01
C GLY A 6 -1.08 -2.08 -15.22
N ASN A 7 -0.25 -3.05 -15.57
CA ASN A 7 -0.67 -4.45 -15.72
C ASN A 7 -1.00 -5.07 -14.36
N VAL A 8 -0.18 -4.83 -13.32
CA VAL A 8 -0.46 -5.29 -11.95
C VAL A 8 -1.74 -4.67 -11.42
N ALA A 9 -1.93 -3.37 -11.57
CA ALA A 9 -3.14 -2.67 -11.13
C ALA A 9 -4.41 -3.25 -11.77
N ARG A 10 -4.39 -3.42 -13.10
CA ARG A 10 -5.49 -4.01 -13.85
C ARG A 10 -5.76 -5.45 -13.41
N PHE A 11 -4.72 -6.27 -13.31
CA PHE A 11 -4.85 -7.65 -12.87
C PHE A 11 -5.41 -7.73 -11.45
N SER A 12 -4.89 -6.95 -10.51
CA SER A 12 -5.38 -6.92 -9.12
C SER A 12 -6.86 -6.56 -9.04
N ARG A 13 -7.30 -5.58 -9.83
CA ARG A 13 -8.71 -5.20 -9.95
C ARG A 13 -9.55 -6.35 -10.52
N ASP A 14 -9.08 -6.97 -11.61
CA ASP A 14 -9.85 -7.95 -12.38
C ASP A 14 -9.99 -9.30 -11.64
N VAL A 15 -9.03 -9.68 -10.78
CA VAL A 15 -9.10 -10.88 -9.94
C VAL A 15 -9.75 -10.64 -8.59
N CYS A 16 -10.05 -9.39 -8.24
CA CYS A 16 -10.66 -9.05 -6.96
C CYS A 16 -12.14 -9.45 -6.96
N GLU A 17 -12.48 -10.50 -6.21
CA GLU A 17 -13.84 -11.01 -6.09
C GLU A 17 -14.78 -10.08 -5.30
N LEU A 18 -14.22 -9.11 -4.57
CA LEU A 18 -14.96 -8.12 -3.78
C LEU A 18 -14.95 -6.77 -4.52
N PRO A 19 -16.05 -6.40 -5.20
CA PRO A 19 -16.11 -5.16 -6.00
C PRO A 19 -15.72 -3.91 -5.20
N GLU A 20 -16.03 -3.89 -3.90
CA GLU A 20 -15.70 -2.79 -3.00
C GLU A 20 -14.20 -2.64 -2.74
N LEU A 21 -13.40 -3.68 -2.94
CA LEU A 21 -11.94 -3.61 -2.80
C LEU A 21 -11.23 -3.30 -4.11
N SER A 22 -11.93 -3.37 -5.25
CA SER A 22 -11.31 -3.29 -6.59
C SER A 22 -10.49 -2.01 -6.78
N SER A 23 -11.00 -0.84 -6.41
CA SER A 23 -10.28 0.43 -6.55
C SER A 23 -9.12 0.56 -5.55
N ILE A 24 -9.22 -0.06 -4.39
CA ILE A 24 -8.18 -0.10 -3.35
C ILE A 24 -6.99 -0.91 -3.85
N VAL A 25 -7.23 -2.14 -4.34
CA VAL A 25 -6.16 -3.01 -4.84
C VAL A 25 -5.59 -2.50 -6.17
N GLU A 26 -6.38 -1.81 -7.00
CA GLU A 26 -5.91 -1.15 -8.22
C GLU A 26 -4.90 -0.05 -7.88
N LEU A 27 -5.21 0.83 -6.92
CA LEU A 27 -4.30 1.89 -6.47
C LEU A 27 -3.03 1.31 -5.82
N ALA A 28 -3.17 0.27 -4.97
CA ALA A 28 -2.02 -0.43 -4.42
C ALA A 28 -1.13 -1.01 -5.53
N GLY A 29 -1.72 -1.60 -6.58
CA GLY A 29 -1.02 -2.13 -7.73
C GLY A 29 -0.26 -1.07 -8.56
N ILE A 30 -0.75 0.16 -8.64
CA ILE A 30 -0.01 1.26 -9.30
C ILE A 30 1.23 1.63 -8.49
N LEU A 31 1.13 1.64 -7.17
CA LEU A 31 2.13 2.19 -6.26
C LEU A 31 3.13 1.16 -5.71
N HIS A 32 2.86 -0.16 -5.85
CA HIS A 32 3.61 -1.20 -5.15
C HIS A 32 5.13 -1.14 -5.38
N ASP A 33 5.52 -0.81 -6.58
CA ASP A 33 6.90 -0.76 -7.05
C ASP A 33 7.44 0.67 -7.28
N ALA A 34 6.80 1.69 -6.70
CA ALA A 34 7.19 3.09 -6.93
C ALA A 34 8.68 3.36 -6.61
N GLY A 35 9.23 2.68 -5.62
CA GLY A 35 10.65 2.83 -5.29
C GLY A 35 11.63 2.30 -6.36
N LYS A 36 11.17 1.49 -7.32
CA LYS A 36 12.01 1.03 -8.44
C LYS A 36 12.17 2.09 -9.54
N ILE A 37 11.39 3.17 -9.49
CA ILE A 37 11.41 4.23 -10.50
C ILE A 37 12.61 5.15 -10.31
N GLY A 38 13.05 5.35 -9.06
CA GLY A 38 14.17 6.22 -8.75
C GLY A 38 15.45 5.83 -9.50
N SER A 39 16.07 6.79 -10.19
CA SER A 39 17.29 6.59 -10.99
C SER A 39 18.44 5.98 -10.16
N VAL A 40 18.56 6.38 -8.90
CA VAL A 40 19.50 5.81 -7.93
C VAL A 40 19.27 4.32 -7.72
N ASN A 41 18.00 3.92 -7.62
CA ASN A 41 17.63 2.51 -7.41
C ASN A 41 17.72 1.68 -8.68
N GLN A 42 17.62 2.30 -9.88
CA GLN A 42 17.74 1.57 -11.14
C GLN A 42 19.16 1.08 -11.42
N ASP A 43 20.18 1.84 -11.02
CA ASP A 43 21.57 1.40 -11.18
C ASP A 43 21.91 0.28 -10.20
N ASP A 44 21.43 0.36 -8.96
CA ASP A 44 21.52 -0.73 -8.00
C ASP A 44 20.75 -1.97 -8.45
N PHE A 45 19.58 -1.80 -9.05
CA PHE A 45 18.78 -2.90 -9.58
C PHE A 45 19.46 -3.59 -10.77
N LYS A 46 20.12 -2.83 -11.68
CA LYS A 46 20.92 -3.39 -12.76
C LYS A 46 22.14 -4.15 -12.21
N ASN A 47 22.83 -3.58 -11.22
CA ASN A 47 23.96 -4.23 -10.58
C ASN A 47 23.56 -5.55 -9.89
N ILE A 48 22.38 -5.60 -9.26
CA ILE A 48 21.83 -6.84 -8.67
C ILE A 48 21.56 -7.89 -9.75
N LEU A 49 20.96 -7.50 -10.89
CA LEU A 49 20.67 -8.40 -11.99
C LEU A 49 21.95 -8.93 -12.68
N GLU A 50 22.99 -8.10 -12.78
CA GLU A 50 24.25 -8.46 -13.44
C GLU A 50 25.17 -9.29 -12.54
N LEU A 51 25.20 -9.01 -11.25
CA LEU A 51 26.12 -9.63 -10.28
C LEU A 51 25.50 -10.81 -9.50
N GLY A 52 24.18 -11.01 -9.63
CA GLY A 52 23.41 -12.02 -8.90
C GLY A 52 23.33 -11.73 -7.40
N ASP A 53 22.54 -12.57 -6.68
CA ASP A 53 22.19 -12.42 -5.25
C ASP A 53 23.38 -12.32 -4.26
N LYS A 54 24.61 -12.29 -4.72
CA LYS A 54 25.80 -12.27 -3.87
C LYS A 54 26.11 -10.90 -3.23
N VAL A 55 25.50 -9.83 -3.73
CA VAL A 55 25.88 -8.45 -3.33
C VAL A 55 24.95 -7.85 -2.30
N HIS A 56 23.66 -8.22 -2.28
CA HIS A 56 22.73 -7.67 -1.31
C HIS A 56 21.99 -8.76 -0.54
N LYS A 57 22.33 -8.94 0.74
CA LYS A 57 21.59 -9.76 1.71
C LYS A 57 20.16 -9.22 1.99
N HIS A 58 19.88 -7.99 1.61
CA HIS A 58 18.58 -7.34 1.75
C HIS A 58 18.26 -6.68 0.41
N GLY A 59 17.23 -7.17 -0.29
CA GLY A 59 16.74 -6.57 -1.54
C GLY A 59 16.44 -5.07 -1.37
N LEU A 60 16.55 -4.30 -2.47
CA LEU A 60 16.18 -2.87 -2.49
C LEU A 60 14.78 -2.69 -1.94
N ASP A 61 14.64 -1.82 -0.93
CA ASP A 61 13.35 -1.46 -0.39
C ASP A 61 12.61 -0.50 -1.33
N HIS A 62 11.86 -1.08 -2.24
CA HIS A 62 11.07 -0.33 -3.21
C HIS A 62 9.62 -0.11 -2.78
N SER A 63 9.13 -0.86 -1.78
CA SER A 63 7.75 -0.76 -1.29
C SER A 63 7.53 0.45 -0.38
N THR A 64 8.54 0.86 0.39
CA THR A 64 8.44 1.98 1.33
C THR A 64 8.08 3.29 0.62
N ALA A 65 8.63 3.56 -0.56
CA ALA A 65 8.31 4.77 -1.32
C ALA A 65 6.84 4.81 -1.75
N GLY A 66 6.31 3.72 -2.30
CA GLY A 66 4.91 3.61 -2.70
C GLY A 66 3.95 3.78 -1.52
N GLY A 67 4.25 3.15 -0.38
CA GLY A 67 3.45 3.32 0.83
C GLY A 67 3.45 4.76 1.35
N ARG A 68 4.59 5.47 1.30
CA ARG A 68 4.65 6.90 1.68
C ARG A 68 3.90 7.79 0.71
N ILE A 69 3.95 7.52 -0.60
CA ILE A 69 3.21 8.27 -1.60
C ILE A 69 1.70 8.17 -1.33
N VAL A 70 1.17 6.99 -1.03
CA VAL A 70 -0.28 6.86 -0.76
C VAL A 70 -0.68 7.52 0.55
N LEU A 71 0.16 7.50 1.59
CA LEU A 71 -0.11 8.20 2.85
C LEU A 71 -0.19 9.71 2.66
N GLU A 72 0.66 10.29 1.80
CA GLU A 72 0.59 11.71 1.44
C GLU A 72 -0.57 12.03 0.49
N LEU A 73 -0.83 11.16 -0.49
CA LEU A 73 -1.91 11.35 -1.48
C LEU A 73 -3.29 11.36 -0.83
N LEU A 74 -3.47 10.55 0.22
CA LEU A 74 -4.73 10.36 0.95
C LEU A 74 -4.55 10.78 2.42
N GLU A 75 -3.88 11.91 2.65
CA GLU A 75 -3.63 12.41 4.01
C GLU A 75 -4.94 12.58 4.79
N GLY A 76 -4.98 12.02 6.01
CA GLY A 76 -6.16 12.05 6.88
C GLY A 76 -7.23 11.00 6.59
N GLU A 77 -7.10 10.23 5.51
CA GLU A 77 -8.04 9.16 5.16
C GLU A 77 -7.56 7.80 5.70
N PRO A 78 -8.34 7.10 6.53
CA PRO A 78 -7.91 5.80 7.11
C PRO A 78 -7.55 4.74 6.06
N VAL A 79 -8.14 4.80 4.87
CA VAL A 79 -7.82 3.88 3.78
C VAL A 79 -6.36 3.99 3.32
N SER A 80 -5.70 5.12 3.55
CA SER A 80 -4.29 5.31 3.20
C SER A 80 -3.37 4.34 3.94
N GLU A 81 -3.64 4.08 5.23
CA GLU A 81 -2.91 3.10 6.03
C GLU A 81 -3.18 1.66 5.56
N PHE A 82 -4.41 1.38 5.16
CA PHE A 82 -4.75 0.07 4.61
C PHE A 82 -4.02 -0.19 3.29
N ILE A 83 -4.04 0.77 2.35
CA ILE A 83 -3.36 0.64 1.06
C ILE A 83 -1.85 0.58 1.25
N SER A 84 -1.26 1.41 2.11
CA SER A 84 0.19 1.36 2.39
C SER A 84 0.61 0.01 2.96
N THR A 85 -0.21 -0.61 3.82
CA THR A 85 0.03 -1.95 4.35
C THR A 85 0.03 -3.00 3.24
N LEU A 86 -0.92 -2.95 2.29
CA LEU A 86 -0.92 -3.85 1.12
C LEU A 86 0.36 -3.69 0.30
N ILE A 87 0.81 -2.44 0.09
CA ILE A 87 2.05 -2.16 -0.63
C ILE A 87 3.26 -2.71 0.12
N TYR A 88 3.33 -2.57 1.45
CA TYR A 88 4.45 -3.11 2.24
C TYR A 88 4.50 -4.64 2.21
N PHE A 89 3.37 -5.29 2.11
CA PHE A 89 3.24 -6.75 2.15
C PHE A 89 3.37 -7.46 0.80
N HIS A 90 3.52 -6.74 -0.33
CA HIS A 90 3.49 -7.39 -1.64
C HIS A 90 4.63 -8.40 -1.89
N HIS A 91 5.72 -8.35 -1.12
CA HIS A 91 6.79 -9.36 -1.14
C HIS A 91 6.73 -10.39 -0.01
N GLY A 92 5.83 -10.23 0.93
CA GLY A 92 5.68 -11.10 2.07
C GLY A 92 5.08 -10.38 3.26
N MET A 93 4.45 -11.13 4.14
CA MET A 93 3.84 -10.56 5.35
C MET A 93 4.92 -10.25 6.38
N GLU A 94 4.86 -9.06 6.94
CA GLU A 94 5.65 -8.64 8.09
C GLU A 94 4.73 -8.50 9.31
N ASP A 95 5.29 -8.54 10.51
CA ASP A 95 4.51 -8.25 11.73
C ASP A 95 4.01 -6.80 11.73
N CYS A 96 2.70 -6.62 11.85
CA CYS A 96 2.09 -5.29 11.91
C CYS A 96 2.59 -4.49 13.12
N ILE A 97 2.92 -5.20 14.21
CA ILE A 97 3.46 -4.61 15.45
C ILE A 97 4.70 -5.41 15.83
N ASN A 98 5.81 -4.72 16.06
CA ASN A 98 7.00 -5.32 16.64
C ASN A 98 6.76 -5.58 18.14
N LEU A 99 6.74 -6.83 18.56
CA LEU A 99 6.44 -7.24 19.94
C LEU A 99 7.50 -6.80 20.96
N GLU A 100 8.74 -6.52 20.53
CA GLU A 100 9.80 -6.11 21.44
C GLU A 100 9.70 -4.63 21.86
N ASN A 101 9.28 -3.76 20.94
CA ASN A 101 9.25 -2.31 21.17
C ASN A 101 7.89 -1.64 20.91
N GLY A 102 6.88 -2.40 20.50
CA GLY A 102 5.53 -1.91 20.24
C GLY A 102 5.38 -1.04 18.97
N GLN A 103 6.43 -0.91 18.14
CA GLN A 103 6.36 -0.09 16.94
C GLN A 103 5.45 -0.73 15.88
N SER A 104 4.55 0.07 15.32
CA SER A 104 3.74 -0.35 14.17
C SER A 104 4.56 -0.49 12.88
N LEU A 105 4.03 -1.23 11.91
CA LEU A 105 4.63 -1.34 10.58
C LEU A 105 4.79 0.05 9.93
N GLN A 106 3.77 0.90 10.01
CA GLN A 106 3.80 2.26 9.48
C GLN A 106 4.95 3.08 10.09
N GLU A 107 5.09 3.07 11.42
CA GLU A 107 6.18 3.79 12.08
C GLU A 107 7.56 3.31 11.65
N ARG A 108 7.76 1.99 11.50
CA ARG A 108 9.02 1.42 11.03
C ARG A 108 9.33 1.87 9.60
N ARG A 109 8.33 1.81 8.71
CA ARG A 109 8.47 2.20 7.29
C ARG A 109 8.67 3.70 7.11
N LEU A 110 8.01 4.54 7.93
CA LEU A 110 8.20 5.99 7.91
C LEU A 110 9.57 6.44 8.43
N LYS A 111 10.19 5.68 9.34
CA LYS A 111 11.54 5.97 9.86
C LYS A 111 12.66 5.47 8.95
N LYS A 112 12.34 4.63 7.95
CA LYS A 112 13.35 4.06 7.08
C LYS A 112 13.99 5.13 6.20
N GLU A 113 15.31 5.16 6.13
CA GLU A 113 16.06 6.07 5.26
C GLU A 113 15.95 5.59 3.82
N ILE A 114 15.40 6.43 2.96
CA ILE A 114 15.29 6.25 1.51
C ILE A 114 15.37 7.63 0.83
N GLU A 115 15.81 7.67 -0.41
CA GLU A 115 15.82 8.88 -1.25
C GLU A 115 14.40 9.30 -1.68
N TYR A 116 13.49 9.40 -0.69
CA TYR A 116 12.04 9.52 -0.91
C TYR A 116 11.65 10.70 -1.78
N LYS A 117 12.26 11.87 -1.53
CA LYS A 117 11.92 13.10 -2.27
C LYS A 117 12.20 12.93 -3.76
N HIS A 118 13.36 12.40 -4.09
CA HIS A 118 13.78 12.16 -5.46
C HIS A 118 12.91 11.11 -6.15
N ILE A 119 12.67 9.98 -5.48
CA ILE A 119 11.78 8.91 -5.98
C ILE A 119 10.36 9.47 -6.25
N LYS A 120 9.84 10.29 -5.34
CA LYS A 120 8.52 10.89 -5.49
C LYS A 120 8.44 11.86 -6.67
N GLU A 121 9.45 12.71 -6.85
CA GLU A 121 9.53 13.64 -7.98
C GLU A 121 9.54 12.86 -9.30
N GLU A 122 10.42 11.88 -9.48
CA GLU A 122 10.50 11.04 -10.69
C GLU A 122 9.22 10.22 -10.90
N PHE A 123 8.57 9.75 -9.84
CA PHE A 123 7.29 9.04 -9.93
C PHE A 123 6.20 9.93 -10.52
N PHE A 124 6.08 11.19 -10.06
CA PHE A 124 5.08 12.13 -10.59
C PHE A 124 5.43 12.73 -11.96
N GLU A 125 6.66 12.58 -12.45
CA GLU A 125 6.99 12.82 -13.85
C GLU A 125 6.42 11.73 -14.78
N LEU A 126 6.34 10.48 -14.28
CA LEU A 126 5.82 9.35 -15.03
C LEU A 126 4.30 9.18 -14.89
N TYR A 127 3.75 9.51 -13.75
CA TYR A 127 2.33 9.32 -13.44
C TYR A 127 1.62 10.66 -13.23
N ASP A 128 0.56 10.88 -14.00
CA ASP A 128 -0.29 12.06 -13.81
C ASP A 128 -0.88 12.08 -12.40
N ARG A 129 -0.52 13.10 -11.64
CA ARG A 129 -0.97 13.31 -10.27
C ARG A 129 -2.49 13.36 -10.16
N LYS A 130 -3.16 14.03 -11.10
CA LYS A 130 -4.64 14.12 -11.12
C LYS A 130 -5.30 12.75 -11.33
N MET A 131 -4.68 11.90 -12.14
CA MET A 131 -5.13 10.51 -12.33
C MET A 131 -5.04 9.73 -11.01
N LEU A 132 -3.96 9.88 -10.27
CA LEU A 132 -3.76 9.23 -8.98
C LEU A 132 -4.70 9.78 -7.89
N GLU A 133 -4.91 11.09 -7.84
CA GLU A 133 -5.88 11.73 -6.95
C GLU A 133 -7.30 11.18 -7.20
N LYS A 134 -7.71 11.08 -8.45
CA LYS A 134 -9.00 10.50 -8.84
C LYS A 134 -9.12 9.00 -8.49
N ALA A 135 -8.03 8.24 -8.64
CA ALA A 135 -8.00 6.84 -8.20
C ALA A 135 -8.10 6.74 -6.67
N GLY A 136 -7.45 7.64 -5.95
CA GLY A 136 -7.53 7.78 -4.50
C GLY A 136 -8.95 8.10 -4.01
N GLU A 137 -9.64 9.07 -4.64
CA GLU A 137 -11.03 9.39 -4.33
C GLU A 137 -11.96 8.16 -4.46
N LYS A 138 -11.77 7.35 -5.50
CA LYS A 138 -12.50 6.10 -5.67
C LYS A 138 -12.20 5.10 -4.55
N ALA A 139 -10.94 4.97 -4.15
CA ALA A 139 -10.54 4.09 -3.06
C ALA A 139 -11.15 4.53 -1.72
N VAL A 140 -11.20 5.84 -1.43
CA VAL A 140 -11.88 6.42 -0.26
C VAL A 140 -13.37 6.08 -0.27
N GLN A 141 -14.06 6.28 -1.40
CA GLN A 141 -15.48 5.97 -1.54
C GLN A 141 -15.74 4.47 -1.29
N SER A 142 -14.96 3.60 -1.90
CA SER A 142 -15.05 2.15 -1.72
C SER A 142 -14.83 1.74 -0.26
N TYR A 143 -13.85 2.31 0.40
CA TYR A 143 -13.60 2.05 1.82
C TYR A 143 -14.77 2.48 2.71
N GLN A 144 -15.36 3.63 2.45
CA GLN A 144 -16.55 4.09 3.17
C GLN A 144 -17.76 3.16 2.97
N GLU A 145 -17.93 2.58 1.78
CA GLU A 145 -18.97 1.59 1.53
C GLU A 145 -18.74 0.29 2.31
N ILE A 146 -17.48 -0.18 2.39
CA ILE A 146 -17.10 -1.32 3.22
C ILE A 146 -17.46 -1.05 4.69
N LEU A 147 -17.05 0.11 5.23
CA LEU A 147 -17.34 0.48 6.61
C LEU A 147 -18.85 0.54 6.89
N LYS A 148 -19.66 1.05 5.96
CA LYS A 148 -21.13 1.06 6.10
C LYS A 148 -21.69 -0.36 6.17
N LYS A 149 -21.20 -1.29 5.33
CA LYS A 149 -21.62 -2.70 5.35
C LYS A 149 -21.22 -3.38 6.65
N VAL A 150 -19.98 -3.21 7.10
CA VAL A 150 -19.48 -3.76 8.37
C VAL A 150 -20.30 -3.23 9.55
N ASN A 151 -20.51 -1.92 9.62
CA ASN A 151 -21.31 -1.31 10.69
C ASN A 151 -22.77 -1.77 10.66
N GLY A 152 -23.35 -1.96 9.48
CA GLY A 152 -24.68 -2.53 9.34
C GLY A 152 -24.77 -3.96 9.84
N PHE A 153 -23.75 -4.77 9.57
CA PHE A 153 -23.61 -6.13 10.06
C PHE A 153 -23.49 -6.15 11.58
N VAL A 154 -22.57 -5.37 12.15
CA VAL A 154 -22.37 -5.28 13.61
C VAL A 154 -23.66 -4.88 14.32
N LYS A 155 -24.38 -3.84 13.85
CA LYS A 155 -25.67 -3.43 14.44
C LYS A 155 -26.72 -4.54 14.39
N LYS A 156 -26.78 -5.32 13.31
CA LYS A 156 -27.71 -6.45 13.19
C LYS A 156 -27.42 -7.55 14.21
N TYR A 157 -26.14 -7.82 14.48
CA TYR A 157 -25.75 -8.81 15.49
C TYR A 157 -25.97 -8.30 16.91
N ASP A 158 -25.71 -7.03 17.17
CA ASP A 158 -25.92 -6.41 18.49
C ASP A 158 -27.43 -6.37 18.84
N SER A 159 -28.28 -6.07 17.86
CA SER A 159 -29.75 -6.09 18.03
C SER A 159 -30.34 -7.49 18.22
N SER A 160 -29.62 -8.56 17.83
CA SER A 160 -30.09 -9.95 18.00
C SER A 160 -29.89 -10.53 19.41
N GLY A 161 -29.42 -9.72 20.38
CA GLY A 161 -29.32 -10.10 21.80
C GLY A 161 -28.23 -11.12 22.13
N LYS A 162 -27.40 -11.51 21.18
CA LYS A 162 -26.18 -12.27 21.45
C LYS A 162 -25.12 -11.31 21.99
N LYS A 163 -25.11 -11.09 23.31
CA LYS A 163 -24.01 -10.45 24.02
C LYS A 163 -22.74 -11.27 23.78
N TYR A 164 -21.98 -10.92 22.77
CA TYR A 164 -20.56 -11.26 22.76
C TYR A 164 -19.92 -10.38 23.83
N GLY A 165 -19.49 -11.04 24.92
CA GLY A 165 -18.88 -10.35 26.05
C GLY A 165 -17.75 -9.44 25.55
N SER A 166 -17.78 -8.22 26.03
CA SER A 166 -16.74 -7.19 25.89
C SER A 166 -15.40 -7.70 26.43
N ARG A 167 -14.63 -8.42 25.63
CA ARG A 167 -13.30 -8.88 26.01
C ARG A 167 -12.20 -8.57 25.00
N TYR A 168 -12.49 -7.84 23.94
CA TYR A 168 -11.46 -7.44 22.99
C TYR A 168 -11.81 -6.07 22.38
N PHE A 169 -11.55 -5.02 23.15
CA PHE A 169 -11.20 -3.69 22.67
C PHE A 169 -10.40 -2.99 23.78
#